data_7286445dd7178aff871744e9cbaaeec4
#
_entry.id   7286445dd7178aff871744e9cbaaeec4
#
_cell.length_a   1.000
_cell.length_b   1.000
_cell.length_c   1.000
_cell.angle_alpha   90.00
_cell.angle_beta   90.00
_cell.angle_gamma   90.00
#
_symmetry.space_group_name_H-M   'P 1'
#
loop_
_entity.id
_entity.type
_entity.pdbx_description
1 polymer ?
#
loop_
_entity_poly.entity_id
_entity_poly.type
_entity_poly.pdbx_seq_one_letter_code
_entity_poly.pdbx_strand_id
1 'polypeptide(L)'
;MTEIVLTIDDRQVKAEAGMTVLQAAQKAGIYIPTLCHHEQLEAYGGCRLCMVEVESRGWTSYVVSCLYPVAKDIVVRTRSEKVDKIRKVLVEELMAHAPDSPELVKLAEEYGADRNRFEKTASFCVLCGLCVRYCDEVKKKNAVSFFDNGSVRQIKFVPEVAKNECWDCQECFALCPTSYAQAAYLLTEALAFPGQRKTATRAAKKAAKPRVVIPIMAVPMTAKDSH
;
A
#
# COMPACT_ATOMS: atom_id res chain seq x y z
N MET A 1 -12.82 -2.70 27.30
CA MET A 1 -12.03 -3.36 26.23
C MET A 1 -10.82 -3.99 26.89
N THR A 2 -10.46 -5.21 26.52
CA THR A 2 -9.33 -5.90 27.16
C THR A 2 -8.02 -5.35 26.59
N GLU A 3 -7.21 -4.73 27.44
CA GLU A 3 -5.86 -4.27 27.07
C GLU A 3 -4.94 -5.47 26.95
N ILE A 4 -4.18 -5.53 25.86
CA ILE A 4 -3.15 -6.53 25.58
C ILE A 4 -1.80 -5.81 25.53
N VAL A 5 -0.82 -6.34 26.25
CA VAL A 5 0.57 -5.87 26.15
C VAL A 5 1.37 -6.87 25.35
N LEU A 6 2.08 -6.37 24.33
CA LEU A 6 3.01 -7.14 23.50
C LEU A 6 4.33 -6.37 23.36
N THR A 7 5.37 -7.04 22.93
CA THR A 7 6.66 -6.39 22.67
C THR A 7 6.87 -6.22 21.19
N ILE A 8 7.18 -5.00 20.72
CA ILE A 8 7.53 -4.71 19.32
C ILE A 8 8.88 -3.98 19.32
N ASP A 9 9.91 -4.56 18.69
CA ASP A 9 11.27 -4.02 18.62
C ASP A 9 11.77 -3.56 20.01
N ASP A 10 11.70 -4.47 20.98
CA ASP A 10 12.12 -4.27 22.40
C ASP A 10 11.32 -3.21 23.17
N ARG A 11 10.22 -2.69 22.60
CA ARG A 11 9.31 -1.75 23.27
C ARG A 11 8.02 -2.45 23.68
N GLN A 12 7.59 -2.22 24.91
CA GLN A 12 6.26 -2.65 25.34
C GLN A 12 5.18 -1.76 24.72
N VAL A 13 4.28 -2.37 23.99
CA VAL A 13 3.18 -1.70 23.27
C VAL A 13 1.85 -2.18 23.85
N LYS A 14 1.00 -1.22 24.20
CA LYS A 14 -0.38 -1.47 24.62
C LYS A 14 -1.29 -1.46 23.41
N ALA A 15 -2.06 -2.50 23.24
CA ALA A 15 -3.02 -2.65 22.17
C ALA A 15 -4.38 -3.13 22.70
N GLU A 16 -5.41 -2.92 21.94
CA GLU A 16 -6.75 -3.40 22.24
C GLU A 16 -7.00 -4.76 21.59
N ALA A 17 -7.75 -5.62 22.26
CA ALA A 17 -8.15 -6.90 21.68
C ALA A 17 -8.88 -6.68 20.34
N GLY A 18 -8.51 -7.45 19.32
CA GLY A 18 -9.03 -7.32 17.96
C GLY A 18 -8.18 -6.45 17.03
N MET A 19 -7.21 -5.70 17.54
CA MET A 19 -6.24 -5.02 16.67
C MET A 19 -5.30 -6.01 15.99
N THR A 20 -4.78 -5.59 14.84
CA THR A 20 -3.66 -6.27 14.20
C THR A 20 -2.31 -5.73 14.72
N VAL A 21 -1.25 -6.51 14.53
CA VAL A 21 0.12 -6.09 14.89
C VAL A 21 0.50 -4.81 14.14
N LEU A 22 0.08 -4.64 12.87
CA LEU A 22 0.31 -3.41 12.13
C LEU A 22 -0.35 -2.19 12.79
N GLN A 23 -1.62 -2.31 13.21
CA GLN A 23 -2.34 -1.24 13.88
C GLN A 23 -1.71 -0.89 15.23
N ALA A 24 -1.27 -1.89 15.99
CA ALA A 24 -0.57 -1.67 17.25
C ALA A 24 0.78 -0.95 17.03
N ALA A 25 1.55 -1.36 16.02
CA ALA A 25 2.80 -0.71 15.66
C ALA A 25 2.59 0.75 15.23
N GLN A 26 1.59 1.03 14.39
CA GLN A 26 1.25 2.38 13.95
C GLN A 26 0.86 3.29 15.12
N LYS A 27 0.03 2.81 16.05
CA LYS A 27 -0.33 3.55 17.30
C LYS A 27 0.90 3.85 18.15
N ALA A 28 1.88 2.97 18.15
CA ALA A 28 3.14 3.15 18.90
C ALA A 28 4.20 3.98 18.13
N GLY A 29 3.89 4.45 16.92
CA GLY A 29 4.85 5.17 16.07
C GLY A 29 5.97 4.30 15.51
N ILE A 30 5.77 2.98 15.42
CA ILE A 30 6.72 2.02 14.85
C ILE A 30 6.39 1.80 13.39
N TYR A 31 7.36 2.05 12.52
CA TYR A 31 7.20 1.94 11.08
C TYR A 31 7.26 0.49 10.60
N ILE A 32 6.26 0.08 9.83
CA ILE A 32 6.23 -1.17 9.07
C ILE A 32 5.80 -0.82 7.64
N PRO A 33 6.57 -1.16 6.59
CA PRO A 33 6.24 -0.78 5.21
C PRO A 33 4.98 -1.49 4.71
N THR A 34 4.15 -0.75 3.98
CA THR A 34 2.93 -1.27 3.35
C THR A 34 2.69 -0.59 2.01
N LEU A 35 2.05 -1.28 1.05
CA LEU A 35 1.56 -0.70 -0.20
C LEU A 35 0.07 -0.94 -0.42
N CYS A 36 -0.54 -1.91 0.25
CA CYS A 36 -1.94 -2.29 0.05
C CYS A 36 -2.82 -1.99 1.27
N HIS A 37 -2.28 -1.32 2.28
CA HIS A 37 -3.01 -0.96 3.50
C HIS A 37 -3.50 0.49 3.46
N HIS A 38 -4.72 0.71 3.94
CA HIS A 38 -5.30 2.03 4.15
C HIS A 38 -6.23 1.98 5.36
N GLU A 39 -6.28 3.04 6.15
CA GLU A 39 -7.02 3.08 7.42
C GLU A 39 -8.52 2.81 7.29
N GLN A 40 -9.12 3.22 6.17
CA GLN A 40 -10.55 3.08 5.90
C GLN A 40 -10.91 1.76 5.21
N LEU A 41 -9.93 0.89 4.95
CA LEU A 41 -10.14 -0.37 4.25
C LEU A 41 -9.86 -1.56 5.16
N GLU A 42 -10.57 -2.65 4.95
CA GLU A 42 -10.24 -3.90 5.59
C GLU A 42 -8.81 -4.35 5.23
N ALA A 43 -8.18 -5.15 6.06
CA ALA A 43 -6.84 -5.64 5.78
C ALA A 43 -6.85 -6.62 4.59
N TYR A 44 -5.98 -6.38 3.60
CA TYR A 44 -5.93 -7.17 2.38
C TYR A 44 -4.76 -8.17 2.32
N GLY A 45 -3.60 -7.77 2.84
CA GLY A 45 -2.40 -8.62 2.89
C GLY A 45 -1.79 -8.94 1.52
N GLY A 46 -2.16 -8.23 0.45
CA GLY A 46 -1.73 -8.54 -0.93
C GLY A 46 -0.25 -8.27 -1.20
N CYS A 47 0.28 -7.14 -0.76
CA CYS A 47 1.66 -6.74 -1.07
C CYS A 47 2.73 -7.45 -0.24
N ARG A 48 2.38 -8.07 0.88
CA ARG A 48 3.28 -8.78 1.80
C ARG A 48 4.44 -7.97 2.41
N LEU A 49 4.59 -6.70 2.09
CA LEU A 49 5.68 -5.87 2.63
C LEU A 49 5.64 -5.70 4.15
N CYS A 50 4.44 -5.81 4.73
CA CYS A 50 4.26 -5.74 6.17
C CYS A 50 4.64 -7.03 6.93
N MET A 51 5.39 -7.95 6.31
CA MET A 51 5.93 -9.13 6.98
C MET A 51 6.75 -8.73 8.19
N VAL A 52 6.56 -9.42 9.29
CA VAL A 52 7.31 -9.29 10.55
C VAL A 52 7.65 -10.67 11.09
N GLU A 53 8.65 -10.72 11.94
CA GLU A 53 8.99 -11.90 12.70
C GLU A 53 8.23 -11.86 14.04
N VAL A 54 7.54 -12.93 14.37
CA VAL A 54 6.80 -13.09 15.62
C VAL A 54 7.31 -14.30 16.37
N GLU A 55 7.72 -14.08 17.60
CA GLU A 55 8.06 -15.13 18.56
C GLU A 55 6.89 -15.30 19.53
N SER A 56 6.41 -16.52 19.66
CA SER A 56 5.34 -16.88 20.58
C SER A 56 5.58 -18.29 21.11
N ARG A 57 5.55 -18.47 22.42
CA ARG A 57 5.73 -19.76 23.08
C ARG A 57 6.97 -20.56 22.63
N GLY A 58 8.08 -19.86 22.36
CA GLY A 58 9.33 -20.45 21.88
C GLY A 58 9.38 -20.81 20.40
N TRP A 59 8.35 -20.47 19.63
CA TRP A 59 8.31 -20.66 18.17
C TRP A 59 8.41 -19.33 17.45
N THR A 60 9.28 -19.27 16.45
CA THR A 60 9.43 -18.11 15.56
C THR A 60 8.65 -18.34 14.26
N SER A 61 7.83 -17.37 13.88
CA SER A 61 7.06 -17.37 12.63
C SER A 61 7.19 -16.04 11.89
N TYR A 62 7.01 -16.06 10.57
CA TYR A 62 7.02 -14.87 9.71
C TYR A 62 5.60 -14.62 9.22
N VAL A 63 5.01 -13.53 9.65
CA VAL A 63 3.59 -13.26 9.45
C VAL A 63 3.34 -11.89 8.82
N VAL A 64 2.18 -11.75 8.21
CA VAL A 64 1.71 -10.48 7.62
C VAL A 64 1.05 -9.66 8.72
N SER A 65 1.72 -8.63 9.21
CA SER A 65 1.29 -7.86 10.38
C SER A 65 -0.08 -7.19 10.23
N CYS A 66 -0.48 -6.83 9.01
CA CYS A 66 -1.80 -6.24 8.76
C CYS A 66 -2.97 -7.24 8.93
N LEU A 67 -2.70 -8.55 8.97
CA LEU A 67 -3.69 -9.61 9.16
C LEU A 67 -3.51 -10.36 10.49
N TYR A 68 -2.36 -10.21 11.14
CA TYR A 68 -2.04 -10.97 12.34
C TYR A 68 -2.57 -10.26 13.58
N PRO A 69 -3.48 -10.89 14.34
CA PRO A 69 -4.07 -10.28 15.54
C PRO A 69 -3.04 -10.15 16.67
N VAL A 70 -3.17 -9.12 17.49
CA VAL A 70 -2.38 -8.96 18.69
C VAL A 70 -2.75 -10.05 19.71
N ALA A 71 -1.74 -10.57 20.41
CA ALA A 71 -1.91 -11.53 21.52
C ALA A 71 -0.96 -11.20 22.65
N LYS A 72 -1.25 -11.73 23.85
CA LYS A 72 -0.34 -11.61 25.01
C LYS A 72 0.95 -12.38 24.75
N ASP A 73 2.02 -11.87 25.35
CA ASP A 73 3.33 -12.54 25.41
C ASP A 73 3.93 -12.87 24.02
N ILE A 74 3.55 -12.12 22.99
CA ILE A 74 4.24 -12.18 21.72
C ILE A 74 5.34 -11.12 21.64
N VAL A 75 6.45 -11.51 21.04
CA VAL A 75 7.56 -10.61 20.70
C VAL A 75 7.60 -10.46 19.19
N VAL A 76 7.48 -9.22 18.73
CA VAL A 76 7.46 -8.87 17.31
C VAL A 76 8.75 -8.15 16.96
N ARG A 77 9.45 -8.60 15.93
CA ARG A 77 10.57 -7.86 15.33
C ARG A 77 10.16 -7.37 13.96
N THR A 78 10.15 -6.06 13.79
CA THR A 78 9.79 -5.44 12.50
C THR A 78 10.92 -5.54 11.49
N ARG A 79 12.17 -5.73 11.97
CA ARG A 79 13.39 -5.94 11.19
C ARG A 79 14.12 -7.17 11.70
N SER A 80 14.53 -8.03 10.81
CA SER A 80 15.49 -9.10 11.03
C SER A 80 16.12 -9.47 9.69
N GLU A 81 17.26 -10.15 9.69
CA GLU A 81 17.93 -10.56 8.45
C GLU A 81 16.96 -11.26 7.48
N LYS A 82 16.11 -12.14 8.01
CA LYS A 82 15.14 -12.88 7.20
C LYS A 82 13.97 -12.03 6.72
N VAL A 83 13.44 -11.14 7.57
CA VAL A 83 12.40 -10.16 7.17
C VAL A 83 12.90 -9.25 6.07
N ASP A 84 14.11 -8.71 6.23
CA ASP A 84 14.70 -7.81 5.23
C ASP A 84 15.00 -8.53 3.92
N LYS A 85 15.42 -9.79 3.98
CA LYS A 85 15.62 -10.64 2.81
C LYS A 85 14.30 -10.90 2.05
N ILE A 86 13.21 -11.16 2.78
CA ILE A 86 11.86 -11.32 2.20
C ILE A 86 11.43 -10.03 1.52
N ARG A 87 11.53 -8.88 2.21
CA ARG A 87 11.16 -7.58 1.66
C ARG A 87 11.98 -7.20 0.43
N LYS A 88 13.28 -7.48 0.46
CA LYS A 88 14.16 -7.28 -0.69
C LYS A 88 13.59 -7.96 -1.93
N VAL A 89 13.30 -9.26 -1.86
CA VAL A 89 12.76 -10.03 -3.01
C VAL A 89 11.40 -9.50 -3.44
N LEU A 90 10.51 -9.17 -2.51
CA LEU A 90 9.20 -8.60 -2.83
C LEU A 90 9.31 -7.25 -3.55
N VAL A 91 10.23 -6.39 -3.11
CA VAL A 91 10.47 -5.10 -3.78
C VAL A 91 11.05 -5.31 -5.18
N GLU A 92 11.98 -6.24 -5.36
CA GLU A 92 12.54 -6.61 -6.67
C GLU A 92 11.45 -7.07 -7.64
N GLU A 93 10.52 -7.89 -7.16
CA GLU A 93 9.37 -8.38 -7.92
C GLU A 93 8.39 -7.25 -8.30
N LEU A 94 8.06 -6.38 -7.33
CA LEU A 94 7.18 -5.23 -7.57
C LEU A 94 7.81 -4.22 -8.55
N MET A 95 9.14 -4.04 -8.50
CA MET A 95 9.86 -3.18 -9.43
C MET A 95 9.93 -3.73 -10.86
N ALA A 96 9.74 -5.03 -11.06
CA ALA A 96 9.55 -5.58 -12.39
C ALA A 96 8.28 -5.03 -13.07
N HIS A 97 7.26 -4.73 -12.28
CA HIS A 97 6.00 -4.16 -12.77
C HIS A 97 5.98 -2.64 -12.85
N ALA A 98 6.58 -1.94 -11.89
CA ALA A 98 6.54 -0.48 -11.80
C ALA A 98 7.90 0.10 -11.36
N PRO A 99 8.92 0.04 -12.23
CA PRO A 99 10.31 0.40 -11.90
C PRO A 99 10.52 1.87 -11.51
N ASP A 100 9.63 2.75 -11.97
CA ASP A 100 9.74 4.20 -11.76
C ASP A 100 8.82 4.73 -10.64
N SER A 101 8.17 3.84 -9.88
CA SER A 101 7.37 4.24 -8.73
C SER A 101 8.28 4.83 -7.64
N PRO A 102 8.04 6.09 -7.19
CA PRO A 102 8.88 6.72 -6.16
C PRO A 102 8.90 5.92 -4.85
N GLU A 103 7.77 5.31 -4.48
CA GLU A 103 7.65 4.49 -3.29
C GLU A 103 8.50 3.23 -3.39
N LEU A 104 8.50 2.57 -4.55
CA LEU A 104 9.30 1.36 -4.76
C LEU A 104 10.79 1.67 -4.87
N VAL A 105 11.16 2.82 -5.45
CA VAL A 105 12.57 3.26 -5.50
C VAL A 105 13.11 3.44 -4.08
N LYS A 106 12.37 4.11 -3.19
CA LYS A 106 12.77 4.27 -1.80
C LYS A 106 12.93 2.94 -1.07
N LEU A 107 11.97 2.03 -1.27
CA LEU A 107 12.04 0.69 -0.67
C LEU A 107 13.22 -0.12 -1.23
N ALA A 108 13.53 0.04 -2.53
CA ALA A 108 14.67 -0.63 -3.14
C ALA A 108 16.00 -0.15 -2.54
N GLU A 109 16.13 1.13 -2.29
CA GLU A 109 17.30 1.70 -1.60
C GLU A 109 17.38 1.21 -0.15
N GLU A 110 16.25 1.21 0.57
CA GLU A 110 16.18 0.77 1.98
C GLU A 110 16.58 -0.70 2.17
N TYR A 111 16.12 -1.59 1.27
CA TYR A 111 16.37 -3.05 1.39
C TYR A 111 17.50 -3.55 0.50
N GLY A 112 18.19 -2.68 -0.23
CA GLY A 112 19.26 -3.06 -1.15
C GLY A 112 18.76 -3.98 -2.28
N ALA A 113 17.57 -3.70 -2.82
CA ALA A 113 16.95 -4.50 -3.86
C ALA A 113 17.63 -4.29 -5.22
N ASP A 114 17.84 -5.38 -5.96
CA ASP A 114 18.35 -5.33 -7.32
C ASP A 114 17.21 -5.03 -8.29
N ARG A 115 17.20 -3.82 -8.82
CA ARG A 115 16.17 -3.32 -9.74
C ARG A 115 16.11 -4.09 -11.06
N ASN A 116 17.11 -4.90 -11.39
CA ASN A 116 17.21 -5.63 -12.65
C ASN A 116 17.14 -7.15 -12.48
N ARG A 117 16.85 -7.65 -11.28
CA ARG A 117 16.78 -9.08 -11.01
C ARG A 117 15.72 -9.82 -11.84
N PHE A 118 14.57 -9.19 -12.04
CA PHE A 118 13.46 -9.76 -12.80
C PHE A 118 13.24 -9.01 -14.10
N GLU A 119 12.77 -9.73 -15.13
CA GLU A 119 12.38 -9.14 -16.40
C GLU A 119 11.24 -8.12 -16.18
N LYS A 120 11.37 -6.96 -16.83
CA LYS A 120 10.40 -5.87 -16.66
C LYS A 120 9.15 -6.12 -17.50
N THR A 121 8.00 -5.99 -16.88
CA THR A 121 6.70 -6.07 -17.54
C THR A 121 6.08 -4.67 -17.58
N ALA A 122 5.52 -4.29 -18.73
CA ALA A 122 4.92 -2.96 -18.91
C ALA A 122 3.52 -2.85 -18.28
N SER A 123 3.28 -3.45 -17.11
CA SER A 123 1.98 -3.42 -16.45
C SER A 123 1.73 -2.13 -15.68
N PHE A 124 2.79 -1.49 -15.19
CA PHE A 124 2.77 -0.27 -14.36
C PHE A 124 1.84 -0.34 -13.13
N CYS A 125 1.28 -1.50 -12.85
CA CYS A 125 0.36 -1.76 -11.75
C CYS A 125 0.88 -2.89 -10.87
N VAL A 126 1.04 -2.63 -9.58
CA VAL A 126 1.49 -3.62 -8.58
C VAL A 126 0.33 -4.39 -7.94
N LEU A 127 -0.85 -4.29 -8.48
CA LEU A 127 -2.07 -4.99 -8.05
C LEU A 127 -2.37 -4.85 -6.53
N CYS A 128 -2.00 -3.72 -5.94
CA CYS A 128 -2.22 -3.47 -4.50
C CYS A 128 -3.70 -3.41 -4.12
N GLY A 129 -4.59 -3.20 -5.10
CA GLY A 129 -6.03 -3.19 -4.91
C GLY A 129 -6.60 -1.95 -4.24
N LEU A 130 -5.81 -0.95 -3.86
CA LEU A 130 -6.30 0.24 -3.16
C LEU A 130 -7.39 0.97 -3.93
N CYS A 131 -7.20 1.21 -5.23
CA CYS A 131 -8.18 1.90 -6.06
C CYS A 131 -9.51 1.14 -6.16
N VAL A 132 -9.45 -0.18 -6.35
CA VAL A 132 -10.64 -1.04 -6.47
C VAL A 132 -11.40 -1.06 -5.15
N ARG A 133 -10.71 -1.37 -4.07
CA ARG A 133 -11.30 -1.53 -2.74
C ARG A 133 -11.82 -0.20 -2.18
N TYR A 134 -11.09 0.89 -2.38
CA TYR A 134 -11.56 2.21 -1.97
C TYR A 134 -12.83 2.62 -2.72
N CYS A 135 -12.89 2.35 -4.02
CA CYS A 135 -14.06 2.61 -4.83
C CYS A 135 -15.29 1.79 -4.39
N ASP A 136 -15.07 0.54 -3.99
CA ASP A 136 -16.12 -0.34 -3.48
C ASP A 136 -16.45 -0.07 -2.00
N GLU A 137 -15.48 -0.19 -1.10
CA GLU A 137 -15.70 -0.20 0.36
C GLU A 137 -16.07 1.19 0.90
N VAL A 138 -15.44 2.27 0.36
CA VAL A 138 -15.62 3.64 0.86
C VAL A 138 -16.59 4.44 -0.01
N LYS A 139 -16.40 4.42 -1.33
CA LYS A 139 -17.22 5.24 -2.25
C LYS A 139 -18.51 4.55 -2.68
N LYS A 140 -18.61 3.21 -2.56
CA LYS A 140 -19.77 2.40 -2.99
C LYS A 140 -20.16 2.58 -4.47
N LYS A 141 -19.16 2.88 -5.33
CA LYS A 141 -19.40 3.23 -6.74
C LYS A 141 -19.00 2.12 -7.72
N ASN A 142 -18.06 1.26 -7.38
CA ASN A 142 -17.60 0.15 -8.22
C ASN A 142 -17.19 0.57 -9.65
N ALA A 143 -16.66 1.80 -9.78
CA ALA A 143 -16.26 2.35 -11.07
C ALA A 143 -14.93 1.79 -11.59
N VAL A 144 -14.16 1.14 -10.74
CA VAL A 144 -12.92 0.44 -11.07
C VAL A 144 -12.94 -0.94 -10.41
N SER A 145 -12.52 -1.96 -11.14
CA SER A 145 -12.53 -3.35 -10.66
C SER A 145 -11.33 -4.13 -11.17
N PHE A 146 -11.06 -5.27 -10.52
CA PHE A 146 -10.16 -6.27 -11.07
C PHE A 146 -10.81 -6.94 -12.28
N PHE A 147 -10.02 -7.10 -13.31
CA PHE A 147 -10.39 -7.82 -14.52
C PHE A 147 -9.36 -8.91 -14.76
N ASP A 148 -9.83 -10.15 -14.77
CA ASP A 148 -9.01 -11.33 -15.02
C ASP A 148 -9.21 -11.81 -16.46
N ASN A 149 -8.13 -11.90 -17.22
CA ASN A 149 -8.12 -12.48 -18.55
C ASN A 149 -7.16 -13.69 -18.57
N GLY A 150 -7.67 -14.83 -18.16
CA GLY A 150 -6.88 -16.04 -17.98
C GLY A 150 -5.81 -15.86 -16.89
N SER A 151 -4.54 -15.86 -17.26
CA SER A 151 -3.41 -15.73 -16.34
C SER A 151 -3.06 -14.30 -15.95
N VAL A 152 -3.68 -13.30 -16.59
CA VAL A 152 -3.32 -11.88 -16.40
C VAL A 152 -4.42 -11.14 -15.68
N ARG A 153 -4.12 -10.67 -14.47
CA ARG A 153 -5.00 -9.76 -13.70
C ARG A 153 -4.62 -8.30 -13.99
N GLN A 154 -5.61 -7.48 -14.16
CA GLN A 154 -5.47 -6.03 -14.38
C GLN A 154 -6.54 -5.27 -13.61
N ILE A 155 -6.35 -3.98 -13.41
CA ILE A 155 -7.47 -3.09 -13.03
C ILE A 155 -8.01 -2.41 -14.29
N LYS A 156 -9.33 -2.28 -14.37
CA LYS A 156 -10.01 -1.52 -15.42
C LYS A 156 -11.12 -0.66 -14.85
N PHE A 157 -11.28 0.50 -15.41
CA PHE A 157 -12.46 1.33 -15.15
C PHE A 157 -13.64 0.84 -16.01
N VAL A 158 -14.80 0.77 -15.38
CA VAL A 158 -16.07 0.44 -16.04
C VAL A 158 -16.57 1.71 -16.74
N PRO A 159 -16.57 1.81 -18.09
CA PRO A 159 -16.77 3.08 -18.79
C PRO A 159 -18.07 3.76 -18.41
N GLU A 160 -19.17 3.01 -18.32
CA GLU A 160 -20.53 3.51 -18.05
C GLU A 160 -20.63 4.16 -16.66
N VAL A 161 -19.92 3.59 -15.67
CA VAL A 161 -19.89 4.10 -14.30
C VAL A 161 -18.85 5.22 -14.18
N ALA A 162 -17.64 4.99 -14.71
CA ALA A 162 -16.54 5.94 -14.61
C ALA A 162 -16.86 7.29 -15.23
N LYS A 163 -17.61 7.30 -16.33
CA LYS A 163 -18.09 8.50 -17.02
C LYS A 163 -18.87 9.44 -16.10
N ASN A 164 -19.67 8.88 -15.20
CA ASN A 164 -20.57 9.66 -14.34
C ASN A 164 -19.96 9.92 -12.96
N GLU A 165 -19.11 9.01 -12.46
CA GLU A 165 -18.68 8.96 -11.07
C GLU A 165 -17.23 9.40 -10.84
N CYS A 166 -16.34 9.25 -11.84
CA CYS A 166 -14.92 9.46 -11.63
C CYS A 166 -14.43 10.86 -11.97
N TRP A 167 -15.14 11.60 -12.83
CA TRP A 167 -14.68 12.89 -13.37
C TRP A 167 -14.41 13.95 -12.29
N ASP A 168 -15.12 13.92 -11.17
CA ASP A 168 -14.99 14.83 -10.03
C ASP A 168 -14.44 14.15 -8.76
N CYS A 169 -14.57 12.82 -8.63
CA CYS A 169 -14.15 12.08 -7.45
C CYS A 169 -12.62 11.94 -7.36
N GLN A 170 -12.00 11.21 -8.28
CA GLN A 170 -10.54 11.01 -8.43
C GLN A 170 -9.76 10.62 -7.16
N GLU A 171 -10.42 10.29 -6.05
CA GLU A 171 -9.78 10.04 -4.75
C GLU A 171 -8.82 8.83 -4.79
N CYS A 172 -9.15 7.79 -5.57
CA CYS A 172 -8.30 6.61 -5.72
C CYS A 172 -6.97 6.89 -6.44
N PHE A 173 -6.82 8.02 -7.13
CA PHE A 173 -5.57 8.37 -7.82
C PHE A 173 -4.46 8.71 -6.81
N ALA A 174 -4.82 9.43 -5.74
CA ALA A 174 -3.87 9.77 -4.68
C ALA A 174 -3.41 8.56 -3.86
N LEU A 175 -4.21 7.50 -3.84
CA LEU A 175 -3.89 6.24 -3.13
C LEU A 175 -2.97 5.33 -3.94
N CYS A 176 -2.85 5.55 -5.24
CA CYS A 176 -2.10 4.65 -6.13
C CYS A 176 -0.59 4.86 -6.00
N PRO A 177 0.18 3.88 -5.51
CA PRO A 177 1.62 4.03 -5.32
C PRO A 177 2.41 4.14 -6.63
N THR A 178 1.78 3.80 -7.76
CA THR A 178 2.42 3.84 -9.09
C THR A 178 1.79 4.87 -10.03
N SER A 179 0.80 5.64 -9.57
CA SER A 179 -0.02 6.55 -10.39
C SER A 179 -0.77 5.88 -11.55
N TYR A 180 -0.75 4.55 -11.63
CA TYR A 180 -1.39 3.79 -12.71
C TYR A 180 -2.92 4.00 -12.74
N ALA A 181 -3.58 4.16 -11.58
CA ALA A 181 -5.03 4.37 -11.53
C ALA A 181 -5.47 5.62 -12.32
N GLN A 182 -4.72 6.71 -12.23
CA GLN A 182 -4.96 7.93 -13.00
C GLN A 182 -4.75 7.69 -14.51
N ALA A 183 -3.66 7.02 -14.88
CA ALA A 183 -3.37 6.72 -16.29
C ALA A 183 -4.45 5.80 -16.91
N ALA A 184 -4.88 4.77 -16.17
CA ALA A 184 -5.93 3.85 -16.61
C ALA A 184 -7.28 4.57 -16.79
N TYR A 185 -7.62 5.51 -15.90
CA TYR A 185 -8.82 6.34 -16.06
C TYR A 185 -8.74 7.22 -17.30
N LEU A 186 -7.64 7.93 -17.51
CA LEU A 186 -7.44 8.80 -18.68
C LEU A 186 -7.51 8.00 -19.99
N LEU A 187 -6.97 6.80 -20.01
CA LEU A 187 -7.09 5.90 -21.15
C LEU A 187 -8.55 5.49 -21.41
N THR A 188 -9.28 5.14 -20.36
CA THR A 188 -10.70 4.80 -20.44
C THR A 188 -11.52 5.99 -20.96
N GLU A 189 -11.25 7.19 -20.46
CA GLU A 189 -11.87 8.44 -20.92
C GLU A 189 -11.64 8.65 -22.42
N ALA A 190 -10.40 8.52 -22.85
CA ALA A 190 -10.02 8.76 -24.25
C ALA A 190 -10.66 7.75 -25.23
N LEU A 191 -10.79 6.49 -24.82
CA LEU A 191 -11.27 5.40 -25.69
C LEU A 191 -12.80 5.24 -25.67
N ALA A 192 -13.40 5.34 -24.48
CA ALA A 192 -14.81 5.01 -24.30
C ALA A 192 -15.76 6.22 -24.48
N PHE A 193 -15.28 7.44 -24.18
CA PHE A 193 -16.09 8.65 -24.30
C PHE A 193 -15.30 9.86 -24.87
N PRO A 194 -14.75 9.72 -26.07
CA PRO A 194 -13.98 10.78 -26.71
C PRO A 194 -14.86 12.02 -26.91
N GLY A 195 -14.33 13.19 -26.61
CA GLY A 195 -15.02 14.48 -26.82
C GLY A 195 -15.90 14.97 -25.67
N GLN A 196 -16.01 14.23 -24.57
CA GLN A 196 -16.71 14.69 -23.37
C GLN A 196 -15.85 15.51 -22.38
N ARG A 197 -14.63 15.87 -22.75
CA ARG A 197 -13.89 16.92 -22.03
C ARG A 197 -14.69 18.22 -22.06
N LYS A 198 -15.76 18.27 -21.31
CA LYS A 198 -16.39 19.54 -20.97
C LYS A 198 -15.33 20.32 -20.21
N THR A 199 -14.93 21.42 -20.82
CA THR A 199 -14.16 22.48 -20.21
C THR A 199 -14.44 22.51 -18.72
N ALA A 200 -13.47 22.04 -17.92
CA ALA A 200 -13.51 22.24 -16.48
C ALA A 200 -13.64 23.75 -16.29
N THR A 201 -14.82 24.17 -15.92
CA THR A 201 -15.10 25.57 -15.71
C THR A 201 -14.09 26.10 -14.69
N ARG A 202 -13.61 27.31 -14.88
CA ARG A 202 -12.60 27.99 -14.07
C ARG A 202 -12.84 27.91 -12.54
N ALA A 203 -14.06 27.54 -12.13
CA ALA A 203 -14.47 27.26 -10.76
C ALA A 203 -13.88 25.95 -10.18
N ALA A 204 -13.73 24.89 -10.96
CA ALA A 204 -13.16 23.62 -10.51
C ALA A 204 -11.65 23.72 -10.24
N LYS A 205 -10.93 24.62 -10.93
CA LYS A 205 -9.52 24.90 -10.65
C LYS A 205 -9.27 25.58 -9.29
N LYS A 206 -10.29 26.21 -8.70
CA LYS A 206 -10.18 26.89 -7.41
C LYS A 206 -10.45 25.97 -6.22
N ALA A 207 -10.99 24.78 -6.46
CA ALA A 207 -11.33 23.78 -5.46
C ALA A 207 -10.34 22.59 -5.41
N ALA A 208 -9.27 22.61 -6.17
CA ALA A 208 -8.20 21.63 -6.04
C ALA A 208 -7.55 21.81 -4.66
N LYS A 209 -8.02 21.03 -3.68
CA LYS A 209 -7.36 20.92 -2.38
C LYS A 209 -5.90 20.56 -2.61
N PRO A 210 -4.96 21.18 -1.86
CA PRO A 210 -3.56 20.83 -1.97
C PRO A 210 -3.41 19.33 -1.72
N ARG A 211 -2.55 18.68 -2.52
CA ARG A 211 -2.14 17.31 -2.30
C ARG A 211 -1.80 17.15 -0.83
N VAL A 212 -2.58 16.35 -0.12
CA VAL A 212 -2.18 15.86 1.19
C VAL A 212 -1.05 14.87 0.91
N VAL A 213 0.16 15.37 0.87
CA VAL A 213 1.36 14.55 1.03
C VAL A 213 1.28 14.11 2.48
N ILE A 214 0.91 12.86 2.73
CA ILE A 214 1.05 12.27 4.05
C ILE A 214 2.55 12.32 4.32
N PRO A 215 3.03 13.10 5.30
CA PRO A 215 4.44 13.14 5.59
C PRO A 215 4.82 11.73 6.08
N ILE A 216 5.60 11.00 5.28
CA ILE A 216 6.34 9.86 5.78
C ILE A 216 7.25 10.47 6.84
N MET A 217 6.96 10.20 8.11
CA MET A 217 7.81 10.65 9.22
C MET A 217 9.23 10.16 8.93
N ALA A 218 10.12 11.09 8.62
CA ALA A 218 11.53 10.81 8.47
C ALA A 218 12.02 10.31 9.84
N VAL A 219 12.35 9.04 9.92
CA VAL A 219 13.08 8.48 11.06
C VAL A 219 14.45 9.12 11.04
N PRO A 220 14.89 9.81 12.11
CA PRO A 220 16.23 10.34 12.16
C PRO A 220 17.22 9.17 12.07
N MET A 221 18.08 9.19 11.06
CA MET A 221 19.22 8.28 10.96
C MET A 221 20.13 8.57 12.15
N THR A 222 20.12 7.69 13.14
CA THR A 222 21.15 7.69 14.18
C THR A 222 22.47 7.30 13.51
N ALA A 223 23.41 8.23 13.49
CA ALA A 223 24.77 7.97 13.07
C ALA A 223 25.31 6.78 13.88
N LYS A 224 25.78 5.74 13.18
CA LYS A 224 26.59 4.71 13.80
C LYS A 224 27.94 5.34 14.09
N ASP A 225 28.25 5.44 15.38
CA ASP A 225 29.58 5.77 15.85
C ASP A 225 30.58 4.73 15.32
N SER A 226 31.63 5.26 14.73
CA SER A 226 32.88 4.58 14.40
C SER A 226 33.54 3.97 15.64
N HIS A 227 33.70 2.65 15.63
CA HIS A 227 34.91 2.02 16.19
C HIS A 227 35.13 0.68 15.48
#